data_8c134ad67228c1e61ed85b2465bf705a
#
_entry.id   8c134ad67228c1e61ed85b2465bf705a
#
_cell.length_a   1.000
_cell.length_b   1.000
_cell.length_c   1.000
_cell.angle_alpha   90.00
_cell.angle_beta   90.00
_cell.angle_gamma   90.00
#
_symmetry.space_group_name_H-M   'P 1'
#
loop_
_entity.id
_entity.type
_entity.pdbx_description
1 polymer ?
#
loop_
_entity_poly.entity_id
_entity_poly.type
_entity_poly.pdbx_seq_one_letter_code
_entity_poly.pdbx_strand_id
1 'polypeptide(L)'
;MISLKRITPADVTLFKTVRLRALHDTPSAFSSTYAEECRLADAEWTARIAEWSGSASMTYIAMDADAACAIAGGYLHQTDSSRAHLVSMWVAPSHRRLGVGANLVHAIIAWARDQKAHTLELIVTSNNAIAINFYSRLGFAFTGKIAPYRNDLALNDLEMIRSLP
;
A
#
# COMPACT_ATOMS: atom_id res chain seq x y z
N MET A 1 18.41 -5.50 -11.27
CA MET A 1 18.49 -4.46 -10.18
C MET A 1 17.10 -3.88 -9.99
N ILE A 2 16.56 -3.92 -8.77
CA ILE A 2 15.20 -3.43 -8.49
C ILE A 2 15.22 -1.91 -8.39
N SER A 3 14.35 -1.25 -9.16
CA SER A 3 14.12 0.19 -9.12
C SER A 3 12.71 0.50 -8.66
N LEU A 4 12.49 1.68 -8.07
CA LEU A 4 11.18 2.16 -7.69
C LEU A 4 10.70 3.19 -8.71
N LYS A 5 9.56 2.90 -9.33
CA LYS A 5 8.88 3.81 -10.26
C LYS A 5 7.73 4.48 -9.53
N ARG A 6 7.76 5.81 -9.45
CA ARG A 6 6.58 6.59 -9.07
C ARG A 6 5.60 6.56 -10.23
N ILE A 7 4.34 6.19 -9.97
CA ILE A 7 3.31 6.16 -11.01
C ILE A 7 2.80 7.55 -11.34
N THR A 8 2.37 7.69 -12.58
CA THR A 8 1.68 8.85 -13.14
C THR A 8 0.39 8.39 -13.83
N PRO A 9 -0.52 9.28 -14.21
CA PRO A 9 -1.71 8.89 -14.97
C PRO A 9 -1.43 8.10 -16.27
N ALA A 10 -0.24 8.28 -16.86
CA ALA A 10 0.18 7.52 -18.05
C ALA A 10 0.44 6.03 -17.76
N ASP A 11 0.59 5.64 -16.49
CA ASP A 11 0.92 4.27 -16.08
C ASP A 11 -0.32 3.42 -15.76
N VAL A 12 -1.52 3.79 -16.24
CA VAL A 12 -2.79 3.14 -15.87
C VAL A 12 -2.79 1.64 -16.11
N THR A 13 -2.26 1.19 -17.24
CA THR A 13 -2.18 -0.25 -17.57
C THR A 13 -1.26 -1.01 -16.63
N LEU A 14 -0.10 -0.44 -16.31
CA LEU A 14 0.86 -1.01 -15.35
C LEU A 14 0.23 -1.09 -13.96
N PHE A 15 -0.37 0.00 -13.49
CA PHE A 15 -1.04 0.07 -12.19
C PHE A 15 -2.15 -0.97 -12.06
N LYS A 16 -3.07 -1.04 -13.06
CA LYS A 16 -4.14 -2.04 -13.12
C LYS A 16 -3.59 -3.46 -13.03
N THR A 17 -2.58 -3.77 -13.84
CA THR A 17 -1.98 -5.12 -13.89
C THR A 17 -1.39 -5.52 -12.54
N VAL A 18 -0.60 -4.66 -11.92
CA VAL A 18 0.05 -4.95 -10.62
C VAL A 18 -0.98 -5.04 -9.50
N ARG A 19 -1.98 -4.14 -9.50
CA ARG A 19 -3.05 -4.13 -8.51
C ARG A 19 -3.88 -5.40 -8.54
N LEU A 20 -4.28 -5.85 -9.72
CA LEU A 20 -5.05 -7.10 -9.88
C LEU A 20 -4.22 -8.33 -9.48
N ARG A 21 -2.93 -8.36 -9.80
CA ARG A 21 -2.03 -9.43 -9.32
C ARG A 21 -1.96 -9.47 -7.81
N ALA A 22 -1.82 -8.31 -7.17
CA ALA A 22 -1.75 -8.21 -5.71
C ALA A 22 -3.02 -8.74 -5.03
N LEU A 23 -4.20 -8.33 -5.51
CA LEU A 23 -5.49 -8.78 -5.01
C LEU A 23 -5.73 -10.29 -5.21
N HIS A 24 -5.25 -10.84 -6.31
CA HIS A 24 -5.35 -12.27 -6.59
C HIS A 24 -4.41 -13.10 -5.71
N ASP A 25 -3.16 -12.64 -5.51
CA ASP A 25 -2.13 -13.37 -4.76
C ASP A 25 -2.38 -13.33 -3.24
N THR A 26 -2.82 -12.18 -2.72
CA THR A 26 -2.96 -11.98 -1.27
C THR A 26 -4.26 -11.24 -0.94
N PRO A 27 -5.43 -11.85 -1.18
CA PRO A 27 -6.74 -11.18 -1.03
C PRO A 27 -6.97 -10.66 0.40
N SER A 28 -6.47 -11.35 1.42
CA SER A 28 -6.66 -10.95 2.82
C SER A 28 -5.86 -9.71 3.25
N ALA A 29 -4.95 -9.21 2.41
CA ALA A 29 -4.17 -8.00 2.69
C ALA A 29 -4.85 -6.70 2.21
N PHE A 30 -6.03 -6.79 1.62
CA PHE A 30 -6.74 -5.66 1.03
C PHE A 30 -8.19 -5.61 1.50
N SER A 31 -8.75 -4.39 1.59
CA SER A 31 -10.18 -4.19 1.83
C SER A 31 -11.03 -4.39 0.56
N SER A 32 -10.49 -4.09 -0.62
CA SER A 32 -11.12 -4.43 -1.90
C SER A 32 -10.81 -5.87 -2.29
N THR A 33 -11.65 -6.45 -3.15
CA THR A 33 -11.45 -7.81 -3.68
C THR A 33 -11.08 -7.79 -5.16
N TYR A 34 -10.42 -8.88 -5.62
CA TYR A 34 -10.18 -9.08 -7.06
C TYR A 34 -11.48 -9.07 -7.86
N ALA A 35 -12.54 -9.72 -7.35
CA ALA A 35 -13.84 -9.80 -8.03
C ALA A 35 -14.51 -8.43 -8.20
N GLU A 36 -14.31 -7.50 -7.28
CA GLU A 36 -14.78 -6.12 -7.40
C GLU A 36 -13.95 -5.35 -8.44
N GLU A 37 -12.62 -5.35 -8.29
CA GLU A 37 -11.75 -4.51 -9.10
C GLU A 37 -11.56 -4.99 -10.54
N CYS A 38 -11.61 -6.31 -10.81
CA CYS A 38 -11.49 -6.81 -12.18
C CYS A 38 -12.68 -6.43 -13.10
N ARG A 39 -13.79 -5.97 -12.52
CA ARG A 39 -14.99 -5.51 -13.26
C ARG A 39 -14.99 -4.02 -13.55
N LEU A 40 -14.03 -3.27 -13.01
CA LEU A 40 -13.94 -1.83 -13.25
C LEU A 40 -13.67 -1.55 -14.73
N ALA A 41 -14.40 -0.58 -15.26
CA ALA A 41 -14.19 -0.07 -16.62
C ALA A 41 -12.87 0.72 -16.70
N ASP A 42 -12.35 0.89 -17.90
CA ASP A 42 -11.09 1.62 -18.11
C ASP A 42 -11.16 3.08 -17.63
N ALA A 43 -12.33 3.72 -17.72
CA ALA A 43 -12.55 5.07 -17.18
C ALA A 43 -12.40 5.12 -15.64
N GLU A 44 -12.85 4.07 -14.94
CA GLU A 44 -12.72 3.96 -13.48
C GLU A 44 -11.26 3.72 -13.08
N TRP A 45 -10.49 2.94 -13.85
CA TRP A 45 -9.05 2.78 -13.65
C TRP A 45 -8.29 4.09 -13.89
N THR A 46 -8.69 4.86 -14.91
CA THR A 46 -8.11 6.18 -15.20
C THR A 46 -8.38 7.17 -14.05
N ALA A 47 -9.61 7.20 -13.53
CA ALA A 47 -9.94 8.05 -12.38
C ALA A 47 -9.17 7.62 -11.12
N ARG A 48 -9.06 6.33 -10.89
CA ARG A 48 -8.36 5.76 -9.73
C ARG A 48 -6.87 6.08 -9.74
N ILE A 49 -6.17 5.94 -10.87
CA ILE A 49 -4.75 6.28 -10.92
C ILE A 49 -4.52 7.78 -10.77
N ALA A 50 -5.42 8.63 -11.28
CA ALA A 50 -5.34 10.07 -11.08
C ALA A 50 -5.44 10.44 -9.59
N GLU A 51 -6.32 9.78 -8.84
CA GLU A 51 -6.41 9.91 -7.38
C GLU A 51 -5.13 9.44 -6.69
N TRP A 52 -4.63 8.25 -7.03
CA TRP A 52 -3.47 7.62 -6.38
C TRP A 52 -2.10 8.17 -6.81
N SER A 53 -2.07 9.10 -7.77
CA SER A 53 -0.89 9.84 -8.20
C SER A 53 -1.02 11.35 -8.04
N GLY A 54 -2.05 11.81 -7.30
CA GLY A 54 -2.35 13.22 -7.06
C GLY A 54 -1.40 13.91 -6.08
N SER A 55 -1.71 15.16 -5.72
CA SER A 55 -0.87 15.96 -4.81
C SER A 55 -0.85 15.43 -3.36
N ALA A 56 -1.96 14.84 -2.91
CA ALA A 56 -2.11 14.30 -1.56
C ALA A 56 -1.88 12.79 -1.48
N SER A 57 -1.36 12.17 -2.53
CA SER A 57 -1.14 10.73 -2.61
C SER A 57 0.09 10.39 -3.42
N MET A 58 0.61 9.19 -3.19
CA MET A 58 1.80 8.66 -3.85
C MET A 58 1.69 7.16 -4.00
N THR A 59 2.01 6.66 -5.17
CA THR A 59 2.16 5.21 -5.36
C THR A 59 3.47 4.91 -6.06
N TYR A 60 4.17 3.91 -5.53
CA TYR A 60 5.38 3.34 -6.15
C TYR A 60 5.13 1.91 -6.58
N ILE A 61 5.66 1.56 -7.73
CA ILE A 61 5.79 0.19 -8.22
C ILE A 61 7.27 -0.16 -8.26
N ALA A 62 7.65 -1.29 -7.66
CA ALA A 62 8.99 -1.82 -7.80
C ALA A 62 9.10 -2.63 -9.09
N MET A 63 10.14 -2.32 -9.87
CA MET A 63 10.43 -2.95 -11.15
C MET A 63 11.71 -3.75 -11.03
N ASP A 64 11.69 -5.02 -11.46
CA ASP A 64 12.89 -5.81 -11.74
C ASP A 64 13.04 -5.93 -13.25
N ALA A 65 14.01 -5.20 -13.80
CA ALA A 65 14.06 -4.88 -15.22
C ALA A 65 12.70 -4.31 -15.70
N ASP A 66 12.04 -4.96 -16.64
CA ASP A 66 10.74 -4.54 -17.19
C ASP A 66 9.54 -5.15 -16.48
N ALA A 67 9.76 -5.99 -15.46
CA ALA A 67 8.70 -6.69 -14.74
C ALA A 67 8.36 -6.01 -13.42
N ALA A 68 7.10 -5.65 -13.23
CA ALA A 68 6.62 -5.16 -11.93
C ALA A 68 6.58 -6.29 -10.90
N CYS A 69 7.19 -6.07 -9.74
CA CYS A 69 7.31 -7.08 -8.69
C CYS A 69 6.75 -6.67 -7.33
N ALA A 70 6.38 -5.41 -7.14
CA ALA A 70 5.75 -4.96 -5.90
C ALA A 70 5.03 -3.62 -6.09
N ILE A 71 4.14 -3.27 -5.16
CA ILE A 71 3.42 -2.00 -5.11
C ILE A 71 3.25 -1.54 -3.67
N ALA A 72 3.30 -0.24 -3.44
CA ALA A 72 2.86 0.42 -2.22
C ALA A 72 2.37 1.83 -2.53
N GLY A 73 1.33 2.25 -1.82
CA GLY A 73 0.78 3.60 -1.90
C GLY A 73 0.76 4.31 -0.54
N GLY A 74 0.68 5.61 -0.58
CA GLY A 74 0.47 6.46 0.57
C GLY A 74 -0.48 7.61 0.22
N TYR A 75 -1.24 8.07 1.19
CA TYR A 75 -2.08 9.26 1.05
C TYR A 75 -2.15 10.05 2.37
N LEU A 76 -2.36 11.35 2.28
CA LEU A 76 -2.60 12.21 3.43
C LEU A 76 -4.06 12.09 3.87
N HIS A 77 -4.28 12.12 5.19
CA HIS A 77 -5.64 12.15 5.72
C HIS A 77 -6.37 13.44 5.29
N GLN A 78 -7.62 13.31 4.82
CA GLN A 78 -8.36 14.41 4.20
C GLN A 78 -8.58 15.62 5.13
N THR A 79 -8.77 15.37 6.42
CA THR A 79 -9.05 16.41 7.42
C THR A 79 -7.86 16.73 8.32
N ASP A 80 -6.77 15.98 8.18
CA ASP A 80 -5.56 16.16 9.01
C ASP A 80 -4.32 15.74 8.22
N SER A 81 -3.73 16.66 7.48
CA SER A 81 -2.54 16.42 6.66
C SER A 81 -1.27 16.09 7.46
N SER A 82 -1.31 16.22 8.79
CA SER A 82 -0.23 15.75 9.67
C SER A 82 -0.17 14.22 9.77
N ARG A 83 -1.19 13.53 9.27
CA ARG A 83 -1.32 12.07 9.26
C ARG A 83 -1.28 11.55 7.83
N ALA A 84 -0.44 10.58 7.57
CA ALA A 84 -0.37 9.86 6.31
C ALA A 84 -0.75 8.39 6.53
N HIS A 85 -1.24 7.74 5.48
CA HIS A 85 -1.59 6.31 5.49
C HIS A 85 -0.76 5.56 4.45
N LEU A 86 -0.24 4.39 4.84
CA LEU A 86 0.37 3.41 3.96
C LEU A 86 -0.69 2.38 3.55
N VAL A 87 -0.82 2.15 2.26
CA VAL A 87 -1.84 1.27 1.69
C VAL A 87 -1.29 0.47 0.51
N SER A 88 -2.08 -0.49 0.04
CA SER A 88 -1.80 -1.25 -1.20
C SER A 88 -0.44 -1.97 -1.19
N MET A 89 0.08 -2.32 -0.02
CA MET A 89 1.39 -2.96 0.13
C MET A 89 1.34 -4.41 -0.32
N TRP A 90 2.09 -4.71 -1.37
CA TRP A 90 2.25 -6.07 -1.87
C TRP A 90 3.63 -6.27 -2.50
N VAL A 91 4.21 -7.46 -2.32
CA VAL A 91 5.43 -7.91 -2.97
C VAL A 91 5.18 -9.29 -3.56
N ALA A 92 5.51 -9.47 -4.84
CA ALA A 92 5.39 -10.75 -5.52
C ALA A 92 6.15 -11.86 -4.76
N PRO A 93 5.62 -13.10 -4.69
CA PRO A 93 6.23 -14.18 -3.93
C PRO A 93 7.71 -14.39 -4.22
N SER A 94 8.11 -14.31 -5.49
CA SER A 94 9.50 -14.45 -5.95
C SER A 94 10.45 -13.34 -5.45
N HIS A 95 9.93 -12.21 -4.99
CA HIS A 95 10.71 -11.05 -4.56
C HIS A 95 10.58 -10.74 -3.06
N ARG A 96 9.88 -11.61 -2.31
CA ARG A 96 9.79 -11.50 -0.85
C ARG A 96 11.12 -11.80 -0.19
N ARG A 97 11.38 -11.17 0.95
CA ARG A 97 12.64 -11.30 1.74
C ARG A 97 13.91 -10.80 1.04
N LEU A 98 13.77 -10.07 -0.07
CA LEU A 98 14.86 -9.41 -0.79
C LEU A 98 14.97 -7.90 -0.48
N GLY A 99 14.30 -7.42 0.56
CA GLY A 99 14.33 -6.01 0.95
C GLY A 99 13.37 -5.09 0.16
N VAL A 100 12.71 -5.59 -0.90
CA VAL A 100 11.83 -4.79 -1.78
C VAL A 100 10.73 -4.07 -1.01
N GLY A 101 10.07 -4.79 -0.10
CA GLY A 101 9.01 -4.22 0.73
C GLY A 101 9.52 -3.10 1.65
N ALA A 102 10.68 -3.27 2.26
CA ALA A 102 11.29 -2.24 3.10
C ALA A 102 11.63 -0.98 2.30
N ASN A 103 12.17 -1.14 1.09
CA ASN A 103 12.47 -0.02 0.19
C ASN A 103 11.20 0.77 -0.18
N LEU A 104 10.09 0.09 -0.46
CA LEU A 104 8.81 0.73 -0.74
C LEU A 104 8.30 1.52 0.48
N VAL A 105 8.32 0.91 1.67
CA VAL A 105 7.89 1.60 2.90
C VAL A 105 8.77 2.82 3.19
N HIS A 106 10.09 2.71 3.00
CA HIS A 106 10.99 3.84 3.16
C HIS A 106 10.71 4.97 2.16
N ALA A 107 10.37 4.64 0.91
CA ALA A 107 9.98 5.63 -0.09
C ALA A 107 8.69 6.37 0.31
N ILE A 108 7.69 5.65 0.84
CA ILE A 108 6.45 6.28 1.35
C ILE A 108 6.73 7.13 2.60
N ILE A 109 7.60 6.68 3.51
CA ILE A 109 8.04 7.47 4.67
C ILE A 109 8.70 8.78 4.22
N ALA A 110 9.61 8.72 3.25
CA ALA A 110 10.28 9.92 2.71
C ALA A 110 9.25 10.89 2.12
N TRP A 111 8.33 10.39 1.29
CA TRP A 111 7.25 11.19 0.75
C TRP A 111 6.37 11.81 1.84
N ALA A 112 5.94 11.05 2.84
CA ALA A 112 5.10 11.56 3.93
C ALA A 112 5.82 12.69 4.72
N ARG A 113 7.13 12.56 4.95
CA ARG A 113 7.94 13.63 5.57
C ARG A 113 8.02 14.89 4.70
N ASP A 114 8.19 14.73 3.38
CA ASP A 114 8.19 15.87 2.44
C ASP A 114 6.83 16.59 2.45
N GLN A 115 5.74 15.84 2.67
CA GLN A 115 4.39 16.40 2.87
C GLN A 115 4.16 16.98 4.28
N LYS A 116 5.17 16.96 5.17
CA LYS A 116 5.07 17.42 6.57
C LYS A 116 4.12 16.59 7.44
N ALA A 117 3.88 15.36 7.09
CA ALA A 117 3.16 14.44 7.95
C ALA A 117 4.03 14.06 9.18
N HIS A 118 3.41 13.97 10.34
CA HIS A 118 4.07 13.62 11.60
C HIS A 118 3.92 12.12 11.92
N THR A 119 2.95 11.47 11.31
CA THR A 119 2.71 10.03 11.50
C THR A 119 2.41 9.33 10.18
N LEU A 120 2.79 8.06 10.11
CA LEU A 120 2.38 7.14 9.06
C LEU A 120 1.63 5.98 9.69
N GLU A 121 0.40 5.77 9.26
CA GLU A 121 -0.52 4.76 9.77
C GLU A 121 -0.76 3.68 8.72
N LEU A 122 -1.11 2.48 9.16
CA LEU A 122 -1.53 1.39 8.28
C LEU A 122 -2.53 0.49 8.98
N ILE A 123 -3.24 -0.29 8.19
CA ILE A 123 -4.13 -1.34 8.67
C ILE A 123 -3.57 -2.69 8.23
N VAL A 124 -3.60 -3.65 9.14
CA VAL A 124 -3.19 -5.03 8.89
C VAL A 124 -4.22 -6.00 9.47
N THR A 125 -4.54 -7.08 8.76
CA THR A 125 -5.46 -8.10 9.25
C THR A 125 -4.83 -8.91 10.39
N SER A 126 -5.62 -9.27 11.39
CA SER A 126 -5.17 -9.90 12.63
C SER A 126 -4.47 -11.26 12.44
N ASN A 127 -4.75 -11.97 11.35
CA ASN A 127 -4.11 -13.25 11.02
C ASN A 127 -2.83 -13.10 10.17
N ASN A 128 -2.44 -11.89 9.78
CA ASN A 128 -1.25 -11.65 8.95
C ASN A 128 0.01 -11.41 9.80
N ALA A 129 0.44 -12.44 10.53
CA ALA A 129 1.61 -12.37 11.40
C ALA A 129 2.89 -11.95 10.65
N ILE A 130 3.04 -12.33 9.38
CA ILE A 130 4.20 -11.96 8.55
C ILE A 130 4.24 -10.44 8.34
N ALA A 131 3.12 -9.82 7.97
CA ALA A 131 3.03 -8.39 7.78
C ALA A 131 3.18 -7.63 9.10
N ILE A 132 2.55 -8.09 10.18
CA ILE A 132 2.69 -7.51 11.53
C ILE A 132 4.16 -7.47 11.94
N ASN A 133 4.88 -8.58 11.85
CA ASN A 133 6.31 -8.66 12.18
C ASN A 133 7.16 -7.77 11.26
N PHE A 134 6.82 -7.70 9.98
CA PHE A 134 7.50 -6.84 9.01
C PHE A 134 7.37 -5.37 9.39
N TYR A 135 6.15 -4.88 9.66
CA TYR A 135 5.93 -3.50 10.05
C TYR A 135 6.51 -3.16 11.42
N SER A 136 6.45 -4.09 12.39
CA SER A 136 7.08 -3.90 13.71
C SER A 136 8.58 -3.67 13.60
N ARG A 137 9.27 -4.40 12.73
CA ARG A 137 10.71 -4.19 12.46
C ARG A 137 11.01 -2.84 11.80
N LEU A 138 10.03 -2.27 11.10
CA LEU A 138 10.12 -0.93 10.51
C LEU A 138 9.66 0.17 11.48
N GLY A 139 9.47 -0.14 12.75
CA GLY A 139 9.16 0.85 13.80
C GLY A 139 7.69 1.22 13.91
N PHE A 140 6.77 0.43 13.33
CA PHE A 140 5.35 0.57 13.57
C PHE A 140 4.94 -0.16 14.85
N ALA A 141 4.02 0.43 15.59
CA ALA A 141 3.43 -0.16 16.80
C ALA A 141 1.90 -0.11 16.72
N PHE A 142 1.22 -1.04 17.39
CA PHE A 142 -0.23 -1.03 17.48
C PHE A 142 -0.73 0.20 18.21
N THR A 143 -1.82 0.79 17.70
CA THR A 143 -2.52 1.91 18.37
C THR A 143 -3.56 1.42 19.41
N GLY A 144 -3.95 0.16 19.33
CA GLY A 144 -5.06 -0.41 20.08
C GLY A 144 -6.41 -0.31 19.37
N LYS A 145 -6.50 0.40 18.24
CA LYS A 145 -7.73 0.43 17.43
C LYS A 145 -7.90 -0.87 16.68
N ILE A 146 -9.10 -1.44 16.78
CA ILE A 146 -9.52 -2.70 16.18
C ILE A 146 -10.88 -2.48 15.54
N ALA A 147 -11.05 -2.96 14.30
CA ALA A 147 -12.32 -2.98 13.59
C ALA A 147 -12.53 -4.35 12.93
N PRO A 148 -13.78 -4.78 12.70
CA PRO A 148 -14.03 -6.00 11.93
C PRO A 148 -13.46 -5.89 10.51
N TYR A 149 -12.78 -6.94 10.03
CA TYR A 149 -12.32 -6.97 8.65
C TYR A 149 -13.50 -7.17 7.70
N ARG A 150 -13.66 -6.29 6.73
CA ARG A 150 -14.83 -6.21 5.83
C ARG A 150 -15.15 -7.53 5.12
N ASN A 151 -14.13 -8.24 4.67
CA ASN A 151 -14.29 -9.42 3.81
C ASN A 151 -14.36 -10.74 4.58
N ASP A 152 -14.07 -10.72 5.89
CA ASP A 152 -14.18 -11.87 6.80
C ASP A 152 -14.36 -11.37 8.24
N LEU A 153 -15.58 -11.40 8.74
CA LEU A 153 -15.93 -10.92 10.08
C LEU A 153 -15.35 -11.77 11.23
N ALA A 154 -14.75 -12.92 10.93
CA ALA A 154 -13.96 -13.69 11.91
C ALA A 154 -12.57 -13.07 12.15
N LEU A 155 -12.14 -12.15 11.29
CA LEU A 155 -10.89 -11.42 11.40
C LEU A 155 -11.11 -9.97 11.78
N ASN A 156 -10.05 -9.34 12.28
CA ASN A 156 -10.04 -7.92 12.60
C ASN A 156 -8.98 -7.18 11.77
N ASP A 157 -9.29 -5.93 11.49
CA ASP A 157 -8.33 -4.92 11.07
C ASP A 157 -7.66 -4.30 12.30
N LEU A 158 -6.34 -4.34 12.35
CA LEU A 158 -5.53 -3.76 13.42
C LEU A 158 -4.80 -2.53 12.87
N GLU A 159 -4.90 -1.41 13.57
CA GLU A 159 -4.17 -0.20 13.20
C GLU A 159 -2.77 -0.21 13.81
N MET A 160 -1.77 0.07 12.98
CA MET A 160 -0.40 0.33 13.42
C MET A 160 0.03 1.73 12.99
N ILE A 161 0.88 2.37 13.80
CA ILE A 161 1.37 3.73 13.59
C ILE A 161 2.88 3.81 13.77
N ARG A 162 3.52 4.68 13.00
CA ARG A 162 4.92 5.09 13.17
C ARG A 162 5.00 6.61 13.20
N SER A 163 5.75 7.16 14.20
CA SER A 163 6.11 8.58 14.21
C SER A 163 7.13 8.91 13.13
N LEU A 164 6.97 10.07 12.52
CA LEU A 164 7.86 10.62 11.49
C LEU A 164 8.51 11.90 12.07
N PRO A 165 9.71 11.79 12.63
CA PRO A 165 10.44 12.96 13.13
C PRO A 165 10.91 13.89 11.99
#